data_a8457edd4112a262ae5aa17ee14dc9bb
#
_entry.id   a8457edd4112a262ae5aa17ee14dc9bb
#
_cell.length_a   1.000
_cell.length_b   1.000
_cell.length_c   1.000
_cell.angle_alpha   90.00
_cell.angle_beta   90.00
_cell.angle_gamma   90.00
#
_symmetry.space_group_name_H-M   'P 1'
#
loop_
_entity.id
_entity.type
_entity.pdbx_description
1 polymer ?
#
loop_
_entity_poly.entity_id
_entity_poly.type
_entity_poly.pdbx_seq_one_letter_code
_entity_poly.pdbx_strand_id
1 'polypeptide(L)'
;MSKSKKNVIDPQSIIDSYGADSARWFMLSDSPPEKDINWSESGINGAWKICQKIWSLVNSNKKLLIIEEKNDEYSEKGLNLLKFFHQNLYSITHSLENFQMNVAIAKVFEMVNAISRFSVSNDGDKIALSECLRILVRVIEPMVPHLAEECWSLTGSQSSLTVEPWPEVNKKYLESSEVIVVIQINGKRRGEVNVKKDCSEDE
;
A
#
# COMPACT_ATOMS: atom_id res chain seq x y z
N MET A 1 25.82 0.88 -17.59
CA MET A 1 26.21 2.32 -17.63
C MET A 1 27.71 2.44 -17.42
N SER A 2 28.39 3.34 -18.11
CA SER A 2 29.80 3.66 -17.84
C SER A 2 30.06 5.14 -18.02
N LYS A 3 30.96 5.71 -17.19
CA LYS A 3 31.35 7.13 -17.26
C LYS A 3 31.96 7.48 -18.62
N SER A 4 32.69 6.54 -19.23
CA SER A 4 33.32 6.70 -20.56
C SER A 4 32.31 6.84 -21.71
N LYS A 5 31.11 6.25 -21.54
CA LYS A 5 30.02 6.34 -22.54
C LYS A 5 29.06 7.52 -22.28
N LYS A 6 29.32 8.34 -21.24
CA LYS A 6 28.47 9.46 -20.83
C LYS A 6 26.98 9.10 -20.67
N ASN A 7 26.67 7.87 -20.29
CA ASN A 7 25.33 7.38 -20.05
C ASN A 7 25.07 7.04 -18.57
N VAL A 8 25.80 7.70 -17.68
CA VAL A 8 25.60 7.60 -16.23
C VAL A 8 24.66 8.70 -15.81
N ILE A 9 23.65 8.31 -15.04
CA ILE A 9 22.77 9.27 -14.37
C ILE A 9 23.39 9.55 -13.00
N ASP A 10 23.57 10.83 -12.70
CA ASP A 10 24.09 11.25 -11.41
C ASP A 10 22.99 11.15 -10.35
N PRO A 11 23.15 10.26 -9.34
CA PRO A 11 22.16 10.12 -8.28
C PRO A 11 21.90 11.42 -7.52
N GLN A 12 22.94 12.29 -7.37
CA GLN A 12 22.80 13.53 -6.64
C GLN A 12 21.80 14.46 -7.32
N SER A 13 21.86 14.60 -8.63
CA SER A 13 20.92 15.44 -9.39
C SER A 13 19.46 14.96 -9.27
N ILE A 14 19.27 13.64 -9.16
CA ILE A 14 17.95 13.05 -8.96
C ILE A 14 17.44 13.30 -7.54
N ILE A 15 18.31 13.11 -6.55
CA ILE A 15 17.96 13.36 -5.14
C ILE A 15 17.62 14.85 -4.93
N ASP A 16 18.39 15.75 -5.51
CA ASP A 16 18.14 17.19 -5.41
C ASP A 16 16.83 17.62 -6.06
N SER A 17 16.42 16.93 -7.15
CA SER A 17 15.21 17.28 -7.92
C SER A 17 13.94 16.60 -7.40
N TYR A 18 14.02 15.34 -6.99
CA TYR A 18 12.87 14.50 -6.67
C TYR A 18 12.87 13.94 -5.24
N GLY A 19 13.98 14.07 -4.52
CA GLY A 19 14.19 13.47 -3.20
C GLY A 19 14.62 11.99 -3.26
N ALA A 20 15.30 11.56 -2.20
CA ALA A 20 15.82 10.19 -2.09
C ALA A 20 14.72 9.13 -2.14
N ASP A 21 13.57 9.39 -1.50
CA ASP A 21 12.46 8.44 -1.45
C ASP A 21 11.83 8.18 -2.82
N SER A 22 11.74 9.21 -3.67
CA SER A 22 11.26 9.01 -5.04
C SER A 22 12.21 8.16 -5.86
N ALA A 23 13.52 8.35 -5.69
CA ALA A 23 14.54 7.50 -6.33
C ALA A 23 14.44 6.05 -5.85
N ARG A 24 14.30 5.82 -4.53
CA ARG A 24 14.10 4.49 -3.94
C ARG A 24 12.83 3.82 -4.47
N TRP A 25 11.72 4.55 -4.46
CA TRP A 25 10.44 4.04 -4.98
C TRP A 25 10.55 3.61 -6.43
N PHE A 26 11.14 4.44 -7.29
CA PHE A 26 11.37 4.10 -8.69
C PHE A 26 12.18 2.82 -8.85
N MET A 27 13.32 2.72 -8.15
CA MET A 27 14.21 1.55 -8.23
C MET A 27 13.53 0.26 -7.77
N LEU A 28 12.68 0.33 -6.76
CA LEU A 28 11.99 -0.83 -6.19
C LEU A 28 10.74 -1.23 -6.99
N SER A 29 10.12 -0.29 -7.72
CA SER A 29 8.84 -0.52 -8.42
C SER A 29 8.98 -1.01 -9.85
N ASP A 30 10.09 -0.70 -10.52
CA ASP A 30 10.24 -0.91 -11.96
C ASP A 30 10.32 -2.39 -12.34
N SER A 31 11.22 -3.12 -11.68
CA SER A 31 11.53 -4.49 -12.04
C SER A 31 11.89 -5.35 -10.83
N PRO A 32 11.70 -6.68 -10.92
CA PRO A 32 12.23 -7.57 -9.90
C PRO A 32 13.78 -7.49 -9.86
N PRO A 33 14.41 -7.82 -8.70
CA PRO A 33 15.85 -7.60 -8.47
C PRO A 33 16.79 -8.27 -9.47
N GLU A 34 16.32 -9.31 -10.15
CA GLU A 34 17.11 -10.08 -11.14
C GLU A 34 17.15 -9.40 -12.51
N LYS A 35 16.39 -8.35 -12.74
CA LYS A 35 16.31 -7.66 -14.02
C LYS A 35 17.00 -6.30 -13.99
N ASP A 36 17.54 -5.93 -15.12
CA ASP A 36 18.07 -4.57 -15.31
C ASP A 36 16.96 -3.54 -15.26
N ILE A 37 17.25 -2.40 -14.62
CA ILE A 37 16.36 -1.26 -14.54
C ILE A 37 16.72 -0.27 -15.65
N ASN A 38 15.73 0.09 -16.45
CA ASN A 38 15.87 1.13 -17.44
C ASN A 38 15.43 2.47 -16.84
N TRP A 39 16.38 3.40 -16.72
CA TRP A 39 16.06 4.74 -16.26
C TRP A 39 15.10 5.44 -17.21
N SER A 40 14.05 6.04 -16.67
CA SER A 40 13.12 6.90 -17.42
C SER A 40 12.68 8.10 -16.58
N GLU A 41 12.64 9.28 -17.20
CA GLU A 41 12.14 10.49 -16.55
C GLU A 41 10.65 10.38 -16.20
N SER A 42 9.87 9.69 -17.03
CA SER A 42 8.47 9.42 -16.74
C SER A 42 8.29 8.54 -15.51
N GLY A 43 9.17 7.55 -15.31
CA GLY A 43 9.16 6.65 -14.17
C GLY A 43 9.47 7.37 -12.85
N ILE A 44 10.56 8.17 -12.81
CA ILE A 44 10.89 8.93 -11.60
C ILE A 44 9.82 9.99 -11.27
N ASN A 45 9.24 10.63 -12.29
CA ASN A 45 8.14 11.58 -12.10
C ASN A 45 6.89 10.89 -11.54
N GLY A 46 6.61 9.65 -11.98
CA GLY A 46 5.56 8.80 -11.41
C GLY A 46 5.81 8.47 -9.94
N ALA A 47 7.04 8.10 -9.59
CA ALA A 47 7.45 7.84 -8.23
C ALA A 47 7.33 9.08 -7.34
N TRP A 48 7.73 10.24 -7.81
CA TRP A 48 7.55 11.50 -7.10
C TRP A 48 6.07 11.82 -6.83
N LYS A 49 5.22 11.67 -7.86
CA LYS A 49 3.78 11.91 -7.73
C LYS A 49 3.11 11.00 -6.71
N ILE A 50 3.50 9.73 -6.61
CA ILE A 50 2.91 8.84 -5.60
C ILE A 50 3.36 9.22 -4.20
N CYS A 51 4.63 9.62 -3.98
CA CYS A 51 5.09 10.13 -2.71
C CYS A 51 4.29 11.37 -2.28
N GLN A 52 4.08 12.33 -3.20
CA GLN A 52 3.24 13.50 -2.96
C GLN A 52 1.78 13.13 -2.63
N LYS A 53 1.24 12.12 -3.33
CA LYS A 53 -0.13 11.62 -3.08
C LYS A 53 -0.25 11.02 -1.70
N ILE A 54 0.71 10.18 -1.29
CA ILE A 54 0.73 9.57 0.06
C ILE A 54 0.78 10.67 1.13
N TRP A 55 1.72 11.62 1.01
CA TRP A 55 1.82 12.76 1.93
C TRP A 55 0.51 13.53 2.04
N SER A 56 -0.06 13.94 0.90
CA SER A 56 -1.31 14.69 0.86
C SER A 56 -2.45 13.93 1.55
N LEU A 57 -2.53 12.62 1.31
CA LEU A 57 -3.57 11.75 1.84
C LEU A 57 -3.46 11.61 3.37
N VAL A 58 -2.26 11.39 3.89
CA VAL A 58 -2.01 11.28 5.34
C VAL A 58 -2.23 12.62 6.02
N ASN A 59 -1.64 13.70 5.50
CA ASN A 59 -1.75 15.03 6.10
C ASN A 59 -3.20 15.56 6.10
N SER A 60 -3.98 15.30 5.05
CA SER A 60 -5.40 15.67 5.00
C SER A 60 -6.23 14.96 6.08
N ASN A 61 -5.81 13.78 6.51
CA ASN A 61 -6.49 12.96 7.50
C ASN A 61 -5.77 12.95 8.87
N LYS A 62 -4.81 13.84 9.11
CA LYS A 62 -3.99 13.84 10.35
C LYS A 62 -4.79 13.88 11.64
N LYS A 63 -5.96 14.52 11.66
CA LYS A 63 -6.84 14.55 12.83
C LYS A 63 -7.36 13.16 13.21
N LEU A 64 -7.48 12.26 12.26
CA LEU A 64 -7.91 10.88 12.50
C LEU A 64 -6.77 10.04 13.10
N LEU A 65 -5.53 10.36 12.78
CA LEU A 65 -4.35 9.62 13.26
C LEU A 65 -4.13 9.76 14.78
N ILE A 66 -4.69 10.79 15.42
CA ILE A 66 -4.57 11.06 16.85
C ILE A 66 -5.68 10.34 17.66
N ILE A 67 -6.65 9.74 16.99
CA ILE A 67 -7.76 9.04 17.64
C ILE A 67 -7.22 7.72 18.21
N GLU A 68 -7.15 7.62 19.53
CA GLU A 68 -6.75 6.40 20.25
C GLU A 68 -7.92 5.45 20.58
N GLU A 69 -9.14 5.85 20.24
CA GLU A 69 -10.34 5.06 20.57
C GLU A 69 -10.36 3.75 19.78
N LYS A 70 -10.02 2.68 20.50
CA LYS A 70 -10.30 1.30 20.09
C LYS A 70 -11.77 0.99 20.36
N ASN A 71 -12.65 1.62 19.62
CA ASN A 71 -14.04 1.20 19.58
C ASN A 71 -14.17 0.24 18.40
N ASP A 72 -14.45 -1.05 18.67
CA ASP A 72 -14.58 -2.11 17.66
C ASP A 72 -15.87 -1.98 16.82
N GLU A 73 -16.56 -0.85 16.89
CA GLU A 73 -17.77 -0.57 16.14
C GLU A 73 -17.45 0.05 14.76
N TYR A 74 -16.89 -0.78 13.89
CA TYR A 74 -16.72 -0.40 12.48
C TYR A 74 -18.06 -0.42 11.75
N SER A 75 -18.23 0.51 10.81
CA SER A 75 -19.29 0.38 9.82
C SER A 75 -19.01 -0.80 8.89
N GLU A 76 -20.01 -1.31 8.20
CA GLU A 76 -19.84 -2.36 7.18
C GLU A 76 -18.78 -1.95 6.13
N LYS A 77 -18.86 -0.71 5.67
CA LYS A 77 -17.92 -0.13 4.71
C LYS A 77 -16.50 0.01 5.29
N GLY A 78 -16.39 0.45 6.55
CA GLY A 78 -15.11 0.52 7.27
C GLY A 78 -14.51 -0.86 7.46
N LEU A 79 -15.32 -1.85 7.82
CA LEU A 79 -14.89 -3.24 7.96
C LEU A 79 -14.38 -3.82 6.63
N ASN A 80 -15.04 -3.52 5.52
CA ASN A 80 -14.60 -3.95 4.19
C ASN A 80 -13.24 -3.31 3.81
N LEU A 81 -13.02 -2.03 4.16
CA LEU A 81 -11.74 -1.38 3.97
C LEU A 81 -10.63 -2.06 4.81
N LEU A 82 -10.89 -2.36 6.09
CA LEU A 82 -9.96 -3.07 6.96
C LEU A 82 -9.61 -4.46 6.44
N LYS A 83 -10.60 -5.25 6.01
CA LYS A 83 -10.37 -6.56 5.38
C LYS A 83 -9.44 -6.44 4.18
N PHE A 84 -9.72 -5.49 3.29
CA PHE A 84 -8.88 -5.22 2.12
C PHE A 84 -7.45 -4.85 2.52
N PHE A 85 -7.28 -4.04 3.56
CA PHE A 85 -5.97 -3.65 4.05
C PHE A 85 -5.19 -4.82 4.64
N HIS A 86 -5.80 -5.67 5.46
CA HIS A 86 -5.13 -6.84 6.04
C HIS A 86 -4.79 -7.90 4.99
N GLN A 87 -5.60 -8.08 3.95
CA GLN A 87 -5.29 -8.95 2.81
C GLN A 87 -4.08 -8.43 2.02
N ASN A 88 -4.01 -7.11 1.77
CA ASN A 88 -2.85 -6.50 1.12
C ASN A 88 -1.62 -6.54 2.02
N LEU A 89 -1.75 -6.29 3.33
CA LEU A 89 -0.67 -6.40 4.30
C LEU A 89 -0.05 -7.81 4.30
N TYR A 90 -0.89 -8.85 4.31
CA TYR A 90 -0.42 -10.23 4.20
C TYR A 90 0.38 -10.47 2.90
N SER A 91 -0.16 -9.99 1.76
CA SER A 91 0.50 -10.12 0.46
C SER A 91 1.82 -9.33 0.40
N ILE A 92 1.86 -8.12 0.97
CA ILE A 92 3.06 -7.28 1.03
C ILE A 92 4.13 -7.95 1.88
N THR A 93 3.78 -8.43 3.09
CA THR A 93 4.71 -9.13 3.97
C THR A 93 5.35 -10.30 3.25
N HIS A 94 4.53 -11.16 2.63
CA HIS A 94 5.03 -12.31 1.87
C HIS A 94 5.92 -11.88 0.69
N SER A 95 5.55 -10.82 -0.03
CA SER A 95 6.34 -10.32 -1.16
C SER A 95 7.69 -9.78 -0.72
N LEU A 96 7.75 -9.06 0.41
CA LEU A 96 9.01 -8.54 0.97
C LEU A 96 9.93 -9.67 1.42
N GLU A 97 9.39 -10.70 2.09
CA GLU A 97 10.15 -11.91 2.50
C GLU A 97 10.75 -12.67 1.32
N ASN A 98 10.13 -12.58 0.14
CA ASN A 98 10.57 -13.20 -1.10
C ASN A 98 11.30 -12.24 -2.06
N PHE A 99 11.72 -11.05 -1.59
CA PHE A 99 12.37 -10.01 -2.40
C PHE A 99 11.59 -9.53 -3.63
N GLN A 100 10.27 -9.69 -3.63
CA GLN A 100 9.37 -9.23 -4.70
C GLN A 100 8.91 -7.79 -4.45
N MET A 101 9.85 -6.84 -4.42
CA MET A 101 9.59 -5.44 -4.04
C MET A 101 8.57 -4.75 -4.97
N ASN A 102 8.64 -5.01 -6.26
CA ASN A 102 7.72 -4.47 -7.25
C ASN A 102 6.27 -4.94 -7.01
N VAL A 103 6.08 -6.19 -6.58
CA VAL A 103 4.76 -6.72 -6.21
C VAL A 103 4.24 -6.07 -4.95
N ALA A 104 5.09 -5.91 -3.92
CA ALA A 104 4.74 -5.20 -2.69
C ALA A 104 4.31 -3.76 -2.98
N ILE A 105 5.06 -3.04 -3.81
CA ILE A 105 4.73 -1.67 -4.22
C ILE A 105 3.39 -1.60 -4.98
N ALA A 106 3.11 -2.55 -5.87
CA ALA A 106 1.82 -2.61 -6.54
C ALA A 106 0.65 -2.73 -5.53
N LYS A 107 0.82 -3.50 -4.47
CA LYS A 107 -0.17 -3.61 -3.38
C LYS A 107 -0.30 -2.31 -2.57
N VAL A 108 0.79 -1.59 -2.34
CA VAL A 108 0.73 -0.26 -1.73
C VAL A 108 -0.07 0.73 -2.60
N PHE A 109 0.11 0.69 -3.92
CA PHE A 109 -0.73 1.49 -4.84
C PHE A 109 -2.22 1.18 -4.71
N GLU A 110 -2.58 -0.11 -4.57
CA GLU A 110 -3.97 -0.53 -4.33
C GLU A 110 -4.51 0.07 -3.02
N MET A 111 -3.72 0.00 -1.93
CA MET A 111 -4.09 0.58 -0.62
C MET A 111 -4.28 2.10 -0.69
N VAL A 112 -3.34 2.83 -1.32
CA VAL A 112 -3.44 4.29 -1.52
C VAL A 112 -4.69 4.65 -2.32
N ASN A 113 -5.01 3.89 -3.36
CA ASN A 113 -6.20 4.13 -4.17
C ASN A 113 -7.49 3.83 -3.41
N ALA A 114 -7.51 2.80 -2.57
CA ALA A 114 -8.66 2.46 -1.72
C ALA A 114 -8.97 3.60 -0.75
N ILE A 115 -7.97 4.12 -0.04
CA ILE A 115 -8.14 5.28 0.85
C ILE A 115 -8.62 6.51 0.07
N SER A 116 -8.01 6.79 -1.10
CA SER A 116 -8.37 7.98 -1.91
C SER A 116 -9.83 7.99 -2.35
N ARG A 117 -10.46 6.81 -2.46
CA ARG A 117 -11.86 6.64 -2.86
C ARG A 117 -12.80 6.51 -1.66
N PHE A 118 -12.25 6.31 -0.46
CA PHE A 118 -13.04 6.11 0.73
C PHE A 118 -13.62 7.43 1.23
N SER A 119 -14.94 7.49 1.37
CA SER A 119 -15.65 8.65 1.93
C SER A 119 -16.11 8.33 3.34
N VAL A 120 -15.78 9.16 4.29
CA VAL A 120 -16.19 9.03 5.70
C VAL A 120 -17.62 9.53 5.87
N SER A 121 -18.48 8.71 6.46
CA SER A 121 -19.90 9.03 6.69
C SER A 121 -20.30 8.97 8.17
N ASN A 122 -19.57 8.23 8.99
CA ASN A 122 -19.83 8.02 10.42
C ASN A 122 -18.53 7.80 11.20
N ASP A 123 -18.63 7.63 12.51
CA ASP A 123 -17.45 7.44 13.37
C ASP A 123 -16.78 6.08 13.16
N GLY A 124 -17.54 5.02 12.89
CA GLY A 124 -16.98 3.71 12.52
C GLY A 124 -16.12 3.75 11.24
N ASP A 125 -16.48 4.60 10.26
CA ASP A 125 -15.65 4.87 9.08
C ASP A 125 -14.34 5.59 9.47
N LYS A 126 -14.40 6.56 10.40
CA LYS A 126 -13.22 7.31 10.87
C LYS A 126 -12.22 6.39 11.54
N ILE A 127 -12.69 5.50 12.42
CA ILE A 127 -11.86 4.54 13.16
C ILE A 127 -11.19 3.59 12.16
N ALA A 128 -11.94 3.00 11.24
CA ALA A 128 -11.41 2.13 10.21
C ALA A 128 -10.36 2.83 9.33
N LEU A 129 -10.63 4.06 8.91
CA LEU A 129 -9.70 4.85 8.10
C LEU A 129 -8.42 5.18 8.87
N SER A 130 -8.53 5.54 10.16
CA SER A 130 -7.38 5.80 11.04
C SER A 130 -6.47 4.58 11.12
N GLU A 131 -7.02 3.39 11.35
CA GLU A 131 -6.25 2.14 11.40
C GLU A 131 -5.58 1.83 10.05
N CYS A 132 -6.31 1.96 8.95
CA CYS A 132 -5.76 1.77 7.61
C CYS A 132 -4.61 2.74 7.30
N LEU A 133 -4.72 4.01 7.69
CA LEU A 133 -3.65 5.00 7.51
C LEU A 133 -2.41 4.64 8.33
N ARG A 134 -2.57 4.20 9.58
CA ARG A 134 -1.46 3.73 10.43
C ARG A 134 -0.77 2.50 9.84
N ILE A 135 -1.53 1.55 9.29
CA ILE A 135 -0.99 0.39 8.57
C ILE A 135 -0.21 0.86 7.35
N LEU A 136 -0.78 1.75 6.52
CA LEU A 136 -0.12 2.26 5.32
C LEU A 136 1.23 2.91 5.63
N VAL A 137 1.27 3.81 6.62
CA VAL A 137 2.50 4.54 7.01
C VAL A 137 3.60 3.57 7.44
N ARG A 138 3.27 2.52 8.20
CA ARG A 138 4.24 1.51 8.64
C ARG A 138 4.73 0.62 7.49
N VAL A 139 3.83 0.27 6.57
CA VAL A 139 4.15 -0.61 5.44
C VAL A 139 5.07 0.06 4.42
N ILE A 140 4.99 1.37 4.24
CA ILE A 140 5.83 2.09 3.28
C ILE A 140 7.24 2.41 3.81
N GLU A 141 7.50 2.22 5.10
CA GLU A 141 8.78 2.57 5.73
C GLU A 141 9.99 1.94 5.01
N PRO A 142 10.04 0.64 4.68
CA PRO A 142 11.19 0.07 4.00
C PRO A 142 11.43 0.64 2.59
N MET A 143 10.40 1.19 1.97
CA MET A 143 10.44 1.71 0.61
C MET A 143 10.81 3.20 0.58
N VAL A 144 10.15 4.01 1.40
CA VAL A 144 10.24 5.49 1.45
C VAL A 144 10.37 5.98 2.90
N PRO A 145 11.52 5.71 3.55
CA PRO A 145 11.67 5.90 5.00
C PRO A 145 11.48 7.35 5.46
N HIS A 146 11.95 8.34 4.69
CA HIS A 146 11.82 9.74 5.10
C HIS A 146 10.36 10.20 5.06
N LEU A 147 9.63 9.84 4.00
CA LEU A 147 8.20 10.11 3.89
C LEU A 147 7.41 9.39 4.99
N ALA A 148 7.76 8.13 5.26
CA ALA A 148 7.09 7.33 6.27
C ALA A 148 7.27 7.93 7.68
N GLU A 149 8.49 8.32 8.05
CA GLU A 149 8.77 9.01 9.33
C GLU A 149 8.04 10.34 9.45
N GLU A 150 8.02 11.15 8.39
CA GLU A 150 7.29 12.41 8.41
C GLU A 150 5.78 12.19 8.56
N CYS A 151 5.23 11.18 7.88
CA CYS A 151 3.84 10.78 8.07
C CYS A 151 3.57 10.24 9.48
N TRP A 152 4.54 9.50 10.06
CA TRP A 152 4.43 8.94 11.40
C TRP A 152 4.40 10.02 12.47
N SER A 153 5.18 11.08 12.31
CA SER A 153 5.18 12.23 13.22
C SER A 153 3.78 12.84 13.41
N LEU A 154 2.92 12.74 12.38
CA LEU A 154 1.54 13.23 12.44
C LEU A 154 0.62 12.38 13.32
N THR A 155 1.05 11.18 13.73
CA THR A 155 0.28 10.33 14.65
C THR A 155 0.39 10.78 16.12
N GLY A 156 1.30 11.71 16.41
CA GLY A 156 1.62 12.14 17.78
C GLY A 156 2.55 11.17 18.53
N SER A 157 3.04 10.13 17.88
CA SER A 157 4.01 9.21 18.48
C SER A 157 5.31 9.93 18.82
N GLN A 158 5.90 9.59 19.97
CA GLN A 158 7.21 10.10 20.40
C GLN A 158 8.36 9.20 19.96
N SER A 159 8.05 8.00 19.48
CA SER A 159 9.03 7.04 18.96
C SER A 159 9.22 7.23 17.45
N SER A 160 10.43 6.93 16.96
CA SER A 160 10.69 6.78 15.53
C SER A 160 9.96 5.58 14.98
N LEU A 161 9.46 5.68 13.75
CA LEU A 161 8.80 4.57 13.07
C LEU A 161 9.72 3.35 12.90
N THR A 162 11.02 3.58 12.74
CA THR A 162 12.05 2.54 12.57
C THR A 162 12.13 1.54 13.73
N VAL A 163 11.71 1.95 14.96
CA VAL A 163 11.70 1.05 16.13
C VAL A 163 10.34 0.42 16.37
N GLU A 164 9.33 0.82 15.63
CA GLU A 164 7.99 0.23 15.71
C GLU A 164 7.98 -1.16 15.06
N PRO A 165 7.27 -2.13 15.64
CA PRO A 165 7.15 -3.45 15.05
C PRO A 165 6.40 -3.40 13.73
N TRP A 166 6.73 -4.33 12.81
CA TRP A 166 5.94 -4.50 11.59
C TRP A 166 4.46 -4.74 11.93
N PRO A 167 3.51 -4.17 11.16
CA PRO A 167 2.10 -4.35 11.46
C PRO A 167 1.67 -5.82 11.37
N GLU A 168 0.93 -6.27 12.38
CA GLU A 168 0.43 -7.64 12.43
C GLU A 168 -0.83 -7.82 11.59
N VAL A 169 -0.88 -8.95 10.89
CA VAL A 169 -2.06 -9.34 10.12
C VAL A 169 -3.11 -9.94 11.05
N ASN A 170 -4.28 -9.32 11.11
CA ASN A 170 -5.41 -9.91 11.82
C ASN A 170 -6.06 -11.00 10.95
N LYS A 171 -5.89 -12.26 11.34
CA LYS A 171 -6.35 -13.43 10.59
C LYS A 171 -7.85 -13.44 10.34
N LYS A 172 -8.67 -12.87 11.24
CA LYS A 172 -10.13 -12.76 11.04
C LYS A 172 -10.51 -11.99 9.77
N TYR A 173 -9.63 -11.10 9.29
CA TYR A 173 -9.85 -10.32 8.08
C TYR A 173 -9.31 -10.99 6.80
N LEU A 174 -8.59 -12.12 6.94
CA LEU A 174 -8.15 -12.91 5.80
C LEU A 174 -9.21 -13.92 5.34
N GLU A 175 -10.12 -14.27 6.21
CA GLU A 175 -11.20 -15.19 5.89
C GLU A 175 -12.17 -14.51 4.92
N SER A 176 -12.13 -14.94 3.65
CA SER A 176 -13.15 -14.57 2.68
C SER A 176 -14.35 -15.49 2.88
N SER A 177 -15.49 -14.91 3.18
CA SER A 177 -16.77 -15.63 3.16
C SER A 177 -17.24 -15.92 1.73
N GLU A 178 -16.59 -15.33 0.73
CA GLU A 178 -16.95 -15.42 -0.68
C GLU A 178 -15.75 -15.91 -1.51
N VAL A 179 -16.04 -16.72 -2.51
CA VAL A 179 -15.10 -17.20 -3.52
C VAL A 179 -15.57 -16.74 -4.89
N ILE A 180 -14.64 -16.22 -5.69
CA ILE A 180 -14.93 -15.87 -7.08
C ILE A 180 -14.87 -17.15 -7.92
N VAL A 181 -16.01 -17.58 -8.44
CA VAL A 181 -16.08 -18.69 -9.39
C VAL A 181 -16.05 -18.12 -10.80
N VAL A 182 -15.04 -18.52 -11.57
CA VAL A 182 -14.89 -18.11 -12.98
C VAL A 182 -15.74 -19.04 -13.84
N ILE A 183 -16.72 -18.49 -14.54
CA ILE A 183 -17.56 -19.23 -15.48
C ILE A 183 -16.85 -19.33 -16.82
N GLN A 184 -16.64 -20.56 -17.29
CA GLN A 184 -16.06 -20.84 -18.60
C GLN A 184 -17.04 -21.61 -19.48
N ILE A 185 -17.16 -21.20 -20.73
CA ILE A 185 -17.89 -21.94 -21.79
C ILE A 185 -16.90 -22.28 -22.89
N ASN A 186 -16.76 -23.57 -23.19
CA ASN A 186 -15.79 -24.07 -24.18
C ASN A 186 -14.36 -23.58 -23.94
N GLY A 187 -13.90 -23.57 -22.66
CA GLY A 187 -12.55 -23.12 -22.26
C GLY A 187 -12.30 -21.60 -22.33
N LYS A 188 -13.32 -20.80 -22.67
CA LYS A 188 -13.22 -19.33 -22.68
C LYS A 188 -13.97 -18.75 -21.49
N ARG A 189 -13.29 -17.89 -20.71
CA ARG A 189 -13.90 -17.12 -19.60
C ARG A 189 -15.06 -16.28 -20.15
N ARG A 190 -16.24 -16.41 -19.54
CA ARG A 190 -17.48 -15.71 -19.94
C ARG A 190 -18.03 -14.80 -18.82
N GLY A 191 -17.68 -15.08 -17.58
CA GLY A 191 -18.14 -14.30 -16.46
C GLY A 191 -17.47 -14.71 -15.15
N GLU A 192 -17.81 -14.00 -14.09
CA GLU A 192 -17.45 -14.30 -12.71
C GLU A 192 -18.68 -14.16 -11.84
N VAL A 193 -18.82 -15.03 -10.86
CA VAL A 193 -19.86 -14.96 -9.83
C VAL A 193 -19.18 -15.05 -8.47
N ASN A 194 -19.55 -14.15 -7.55
CA ASN A 194 -19.19 -14.25 -6.15
C ASN A 194 -20.17 -15.19 -5.48
N VAL A 195 -19.66 -16.29 -4.94
CA VAL A 195 -20.46 -17.29 -4.20
C VAL A 195 -19.91 -17.40 -2.78
N LYS A 196 -20.77 -17.73 -1.82
CA LYS A 196 -20.31 -18.06 -0.47
C LYS A 196 -19.42 -19.29 -0.51
N LYS A 197 -18.36 -19.32 0.32
CA LYS A 197 -17.38 -20.41 0.34
C LYS A 197 -18.00 -21.80 0.55
N ASP A 198 -19.15 -21.86 1.21
CA ASP A 198 -19.88 -23.08 1.57
C ASP A 198 -21.21 -23.23 0.79
N CYS A 199 -21.35 -22.54 -0.38
CA CYS A 199 -22.55 -22.74 -1.21
C CYS A 199 -22.57 -24.13 -1.84
N SER A 200 -23.74 -24.72 -1.94
CA SER A 200 -23.97 -25.97 -2.67
C SER A 200 -24.03 -25.72 -4.19
N GLU A 201 -23.84 -26.76 -5.00
CA GLU A 201 -23.94 -26.66 -6.47
C GLU A 201 -25.33 -26.23 -6.97
N ASP A 202 -26.33 -26.26 -6.11
CA ASP A 202 -27.72 -25.92 -6.44
C ASP A 202 -28.12 -24.50 -6.04
N GLU A 203 -27.22 -23.72 -5.39
CA GLU A 203 -27.39 -22.31 -5.07
C GLU A 203 -26.67 -21.39 -6.12
#